data_08c3ee6086be725e9c33a38da0e54149
#
_entry.id   08c3ee6086be725e9c33a38da0e54149
#
_cell.length_a   1.000
_cell.length_b   1.000
_cell.length_c   1.000
_cell.angle_alpha   90.00
_cell.angle_beta   90.00
_cell.angle_gamma   90.00
#
_symmetry.space_group_name_H-M   'P 1'
#
loop_
_entity.id
_entity.type
_entity.pdbx_description
1 polymer ?
#
loop_
_entity_poly.entity_id
_entity_poly.type
_entity_poly.pdbx_seq_one_letter_code
_entity_poly.pdbx_strand_id
1 'polypeptide(L)'
;MFNYLDNIVIAVFFAVLLLIPALAALRSRGKGANEYFKSAGSMPWWLIGISMVAATTSTNSANLFTEIIRRDGLSGNWVWWAFLLTGMLTVFVYSKLWVRSGATTDISFYELRYSGKPAAFLRGFRAVYLGVIYNLVVMATVLLGAVKIGVVLFGVPASTILIVTGVVSLVYSCLSGIRGTIYTDFFLFAVVMIGACAVMYFCVKHPAVGGWSALMNNPDVTSRLSFFPSLSNRDALIAVFIIPVAVQWWNVWYSGSEPGGGGYIVQRMLTAKSPKHAVGGTLFFNVLNYALRPWPWYIAAFASLLIVPNLASIREAFPNVDPSLVGDDMAYPALITIVPNGWVGLVAASLMGALFSTIAAQLSMGANYVSNDVWKRFIRKDASDRELIWVARGASLLLIVLGCVMVPLISSAKAGFDLMVQVGAGTGIIFLLRWFWMRINAWTEIVAMIVSFLAAVFFQLIWPAISPVELLFWEKLLWTIAVTTVAWLAATFLTKPEKPEVIAHFKSLVRADGHDVGKGLLKMFFASIAIFAIMWGIGKLITL
;
A
#
# COMPACT_ATOMS: atom_id res chain seq x y z
N MET A 1 2.45 -29.21 -10.10
CA MET A 1 2.26 -28.16 -11.10
C MET A 1 3.60 -27.71 -11.71
N PHE A 2 4.63 -27.46 -10.91
CA PHE A 2 5.95 -27.02 -11.38
C PHE A 2 6.75 -28.19 -11.97
N ASN A 3 7.40 -27.93 -13.11
CA ASN A 3 8.34 -28.89 -13.72
C ASN A 3 9.81 -28.52 -13.39
N TYR A 4 10.77 -29.23 -13.98
CA TYR A 4 12.19 -28.98 -13.75
C TYR A 4 12.62 -27.56 -14.17
N LEU A 5 12.08 -27.04 -15.28
CA LEU A 5 12.38 -25.70 -15.77
C LEU A 5 11.87 -24.62 -14.81
N ASP A 6 10.65 -24.77 -14.28
CA ASP A 6 10.08 -23.86 -13.29
C ASP A 6 10.94 -23.80 -12.02
N ASN A 7 11.41 -24.96 -11.55
CA ASN A 7 12.27 -25.03 -10.38
C ASN A 7 13.61 -24.33 -10.60
N ILE A 8 14.20 -24.45 -11.79
CA ILE A 8 15.42 -23.71 -12.14
C ILE A 8 15.15 -22.20 -12.15
N VAL A 9 14.06 -21.76 -12.79
CA VAL A 9 13.70 -20.34 -12.86
C VAL A 9 13.49 -19.77 -11.46
N ILE A 10 12.77 -20.48 -10.59
CA ILE A 10 12.56 -20.08 -9.18
C ILE A 10 13.90 -20.00 -8.44
N ALA A 11 14.77 -21.01 -8.57
CA ALA A 11 16.07 -21.03 -7.90
C ALA A 11 16.98 -19.88 -8.37
N VAL A 12 17.07 -19.63 -9.67
CA VAL A 12 17.84 -18.52 -10.24
C VAL A 12 17.29 -17.18 -9.77
N PHE A 13 15.96 -17.01 -9.79
CA PHE A 13 15.32 -15.80 -9.29
C PHE A 13 15.70 -15.51 -7.83
N PHE A 14 15.57 -16.49 -6.93
CA PHE A 14 15.91 -16.30 -5.53
C PHE A 14 17.41 -16.10 -5.31
N ALA A 15 18.28 -16.75 -6.10
CA ALA A 15 19.73 -16.50 -6.06
C ALA A 15 20.03 -15.03 -6.39
N VAL A 16 19.44 -14.47 -7.44
CA VAL A 16 19.60 -13.05 -7.82
C VAL A 16 19.00 -12.14 -6.74
N LEU A 17 17.82 -12.46 -6.24
CA LEU A 17 17.12 -11.70 -5.18
C LEU A 17 17.97 -11.55 -3.91
N LEU A 18 18.69 -12.58 -3.51
CA LEU A 18 19.55 -12.57 -2.33
C LEU A 18 20.94 -11.96 -2.63
N LEU A 19 21.45 -12.11 -3.85
CA LEU A 19 22.75 -11.59 -4.27
C LEU A 19 22.78 -10.04 -4.27
N ILE A 20 21.70 -9.39 -4.75
CA ILE A 20 21.63 -7.92 -4.85
C ILE A 20 21.84 -7.24 -3.48
N PRO A 21 21.07 -7.54 -2.42
CA PRO A 21 21.27 -6.92 -1.12
C PRO A 21 22.60 -7.32 -0.48
N ALA A 22 23.09 -8.54 -0.70
CA ALA A 22 24.39 -8.98 -0.20
C ALA A 22 25.53 -8.16 -0.81
N LEU A 23 25.53 -7.93 -2.11
CA LEU A 23 26.52 -7.07 -2.80
C LEU A 23 26.41 -5.60 -2.35
N ALA A 24 25.19 -5.10 -2.15
CA ALA A 24 24.98 -3.76 -1.63
C ALA A 24 25.51 -3.61 -0.19
N ALA A 25 25.30 -4.61 0.66
CA ALA A 25 25.80 -4.65 2.03
C ALA A 25 27.34 -4.67 2.08
N LEU A 26 27.98 -5.45 1.20
CA LEU A 26 29.45 -5.48 1.11
C LEU A 26 30.03 -4.12 0.72
N ARG A 27 29.38 -3.40 -0.21
CA ARG A 27 29.80 -2.07 -0.67
C ARG A 27 29.56 -0.95 0.36
N SER A 28 28.67 -1.17 1.32
CA SER A 28 28.33 -0.21 2.38
C SER A 28 29.03 -0.50 3.71
N ARG A 29 29.80 -1.59 3.81
CA ARG A 29 30.57 -1.94 5.03
C ARG A 29 31.48 -0.77 5.45
N GLY A 30 31.35 -0.35 6.71
CA GLY A 30 32.19 0.72 7.29
C GLY A 30 31.71 2.15 7.04
N LYS A 31 30.61 2.39 6.34
CA LYS A 31 30.16 3.75 5.98
C LYS A 31 29.18 4.41 6.96
N GLY A 32 28.92 3.80 8.13
CA GLY A 32 28.14 4.38 9.21
C GLY A 32 26.59 4.41 8.99
N ALA A 33 25.87 4.87 10.02
CA ALA A 33 24.40 4.83 10.08
C ALA A 33 23.71 5.67 8.98
N ASN A 34 24.29 6.79 8.56
CA ASN A 34 23.72 7.64 7.50
C ASN A 34 23.67 6.94 6.14
N GLU A 35 24.67 6.14 5.79
CA GLU A 35 24.64 5.34 4.56
C GLU A 35 23.59 4.23 4.67
N TYR A 36 23.50 3.59 5.83
CA TYR A 36 22.55 2.51 6.07
C TYR A 36 21.08 2.97 5.97
N PHE A 37 20.74 4.12 6.57
CA PHE A 37 19.36 4.58 6.64
C PHE A 37 18.96 5.58 5.54
N LYS A 38 19.90 6.33 4.95
CA LYS A 38 19.61 7.41 3.99
C LYS A 38 20.34 7.26 2.65
N SER A 39 21.10 6.19 2.44
CA SER A 39 21.96 6.04 1.23
C SER A 39 22.78 7.29 0.91
N ALA A 40 23.15 8.07 1.92
CA ALA A 40 23.87 9.36 1.82
C ALA A 40 23.27 10.34 0.77
N GLY A 41 21.96 10.30 0.51
CA GLY A 41 21.30 11.20 -0.45
C GLY A 41 21.80 11.02 -1.90
N SER A 42 21.98 9.79 -2.36
CA SER A 42 22.62 9.52 -3.66
C SER A 42 21.66 9.02 -4.75
N MET A 43 20.38 8.82 -4.44
CA MET A 43 19.45 8.12 -5.33
C MET A 43 18.85 9.03 -6.41
N PRO A 44 18.83 8.59 -7.69
CA PRO A 44 18.19 9.30 -8.78
C PRO A 44 16.66 9.12 -8.75
N TRP A 45 15.93 10.07 -9.34
CA TRP A 45 14.46 10.13 -9.32
C TRP A 45 13.77 8.86 -9.84
N TRP A 46 14.26 8.29 -10.94
CA TRP A 46 13.65 7.10 -11.56
C TRP A 46 13.77 5.86 -10.65
N LEU A 47 14.89 5.68 -9.97
CA LEU A 47 15.10 4.56 -9.07
C LEU A 47 14.26 4.69 -7.80
N ILE A 48 14.14 5.92 -7.27
CA ILE A 48 13.24 6.23 -6.14
C ILE A 48 11.79 5.91 -6.50
N GLY A 49 11.33 6.36 -7.69
CA GLY A 49 9.96 6.13 -8.14
C GLY A 49 9.65 4.64 -8.31
N ILE A 50 10.54 3.88 -8.94
CA ILE A 50 10.37 2.42 -9.09
C ILE A 50 10.34 1.73 -7.72
N SER A 51 11.24 2.11 -6.80
CA SER A 51 11.25 1.53 -5.45
C SER A 51 9.95 1.83 -4.69
N MET A 52 9.36 3.02 -4.85
CA MET A 52 8.05 3.34 -4.29
C MET A 52 6.95 2.44 -4.86
N VAL A 53 6.94 2.21 -6.18
CA VAL A 53 5.96 1.30 -6.83
C VAL A 53 6.14 -0.12 -6.35
N ALA A 54 7.37 -0.63 -6.33
CA ALA A 54 7.67 -1.99 -5.88
C ALA A 54 7.20 -2.23 -4.44
N ALA A 55 7.45 -1.27 -3.54
CA ALA A 55 7.01 -1.36 -2.15
C ALA A 55 5.48 -1.38 -1.97
N THR A 56 4.72 -0.88 -2.95
CA THR A 56 3.25 -0.95 -2.98
C THR A 56 2.73 -2.14 -3.79
N THR A 57 3.61 -2.91 -4.42
CA THR A 57 3.25 -4.07 -5.24
C THR A 57 3.45 -5.34 -4.44
N SER A 58 2.37 -6.00 -4.09
CA SER A 58 2.37 -7.28 -3.38
C SER A 58 1.54 -8.32 -4.11
N THR A 59 1.55 -9.54 -3.61
CA THR A 59 0.65 -10.62 -4.07
C THR A 59 -0.81 -10.19 -4.09
N ASN A 60 -1.20 -9.37 -3.10
CA ASN A 60 -2.58 -8.89 -3.00
C ASN A 60 -2.98 -7.92 -4.11
N SER A 61 -2.03 -7.24 -4.78
CA SER A 61 -2.37 -6.24 -5.82
C SER A 61 -3.10 -6.86 -7.00
N ALA A 62 -2.61 -7.99 -7.51
CA ALA A 62 -3.23 -8.70 -8.63
C ALA A 62 -4.63 -9.24 -8.26
N ASN A 63 -4.75 -9.82 -7.05
CA ASN A 63 -6.00 -10.35 -6.53
C ASN A 63 -7.04 -9.23 -6.36
N LEU A 64 -6.66 -8.09 -5.78
CA LEU A 64 -7.53 -6.92 -5.58
C LEU A 64 -8.05 -6.36 -6.90
N PHE A 65 -7.17 -6.15 -7.88
CA PHE A 65 -7.60 -5.62 -9.18
C PHE A 65 -8.50 -6.60 -9.91
N THR A 66 -8.24 -7.90 -9.80
CA THR A 66 -9.10 -8.93 -10.38
C THR A 66 -10.48 -8.95 -9.73
N GLU A 67 -10.56 -8.89 -8.41
CA GLU A 67 -11.83 -8.82 -7.68
C GLU A 67 -12.64 -7.58 -8.08
N ILE A 68 -12.01 -6.40 -8.13
CA ILE A 68 -12.68 -5.16 -8.52
C ILE A 68 -13.25 -5.25 -9.95
N ILE A 69 -12.44 -5.70 -10.92
CA ILE A 69 -12.89 -5.82 -12.32
C ILE A 69 -14.05 -6.81 -12.46
N ARG A 70 -13.98 -7.94 -11.77
CA ARG A 70 -15.03 -8.97 -11.86
C ARG A 70 -16.34 -8.50 -11.24
N ARG A 71 -16.31 -7.79 -10.13
CA ARG A 71 -17.49 -7.28 -9.42
C ARG A 71 -18.05 -6.00 -10.01
N ASP A 72 -17.20 -4.99 -10.18
CA ASP A 72 -17.60 -3.61 -10.40
C ASP A 72 -17.14 -3.08 -11.78
N GLY A 73 -16.46 -3.89 -12.58
CA GLY A 73 -15.90 -3.50 -13.87
C GLY A 73 -14.71 -2.54 -13.74
N LEU A 74 -14.29 -1.96 -14.88
CA LEU A 74 -13.18 -1.02 -14.92
C LEU A 74 -13.45 0.21 -14.04
N SER A 75 -14.69 0.71 -14.08
CA SER A 75 -15.11 1.87 -13.27
C SER A 75 -15.00 1.64 -11.77
N GLY A 76 -15.07 0.41 -11.29
CA GLY A 76 -14.85 0.06 -9.88
C GLY A 76 -13.49 0.50 -9.35
N ASN A 77 -12.50 0.65 -10.23
CA ASN A 77 -11.16 1.10 -9.82
C ASN A 77 -11.08 2.58 -9.40
N TRP A 78 -12.14 3.37 -9.51
CA TRP A 78 -12.15 4.70 -8.92
C TRP A 78 -11.94 4.69 -7.40
N VAL A 79 -12.29 3.62 -6.70
CA VAL A 79 -11.95 3.44 -5.27
C VAL A 79 -10.43 3.45 -5.02
N TRP A 80 -9.66 3.06 -6.04
CA TRP A 80 -8.19 3.07 -6.04
C TRP A 80 -7.64 4.33 -6.72
N TRP A 81 -8.17 4.71 -7.88
CA TRP A 81 -7.66 5.83 -8.67
C TRP A 81 -7.81 7.18 -7.96
N ALA A 82 -8.79 7.35 -7.09
CA ALA A 82 -8.97 8.58 -6.32
C ALA A 82 -7.73 8.96 -5.49
N PHE A 83 -6.93 8.00 -5.05
CA PHE A 83 -5.68 8.26 -4.33
C PHE A 83 -4.58 8.92 -5.18
N LEU A 84 -4.75 8.98 -6.51
CA LEU A 84 -3.90 9.81 -7.37
C LEU A 84 -3.93 11.29 -6.94
N LEU A 85 -5.08 11.79 -6.48
CA LEU A 85 -5.23 13.17 -6.01
C LEU A 85 -4.29 13.46 -4.84
N THR A 86 -4.26 12.58 -3.83
CA THR A 86 -3.30 12.64 -2.72
C THR A 86 -1.86 12.51 -3.21
N GLY A 87 -1.62 11.60 -4.15
CA GLY A 87 -0.30 11.43 -4.75
C GLY A 87 0.21 12.71 -5.41
N MET A 88 -0.60 13.36 -6.24
CA MET A 88 -0.25 14.62 -6.90
C MET A 88 -0.10 15.77 -5.92
N LEU A 89 -0.92 15.80 -4.88
CA LEU A 89 -0.79 16.77 -3.80
C LEU A 89 0.56 16.60 -3.08
N THR A 90 0.96 15.36 -2.80
CA THR A 90 2.28 15.03 -2.23
C THR A 90 3.41 15.50 -3.14
N VAL A 91 3.30 15.30 -4.46
CA VAL A 91 4.31 15.72 -5.44
C VAL A 91 4.52 17.24 -5.41
N PHE A 92 3.46 18.00 -5.58
CA PHE A 92 3.58 19.44 -5.87
C PHE A 92 3.60 20.35 -4.63
N VAL A 93 3.08 19.85 -3.50
CA VAL A 93 3.02 20.63 -2.26
C VAL A 93 3.97 20.03 -1.21
N TYR A 94 3.75 18.79 -0.80
CA TYR A 94 4.35 18.24 0.41
C TYR A 94 5.79 17.75 0.24
N SER A 95 6.22 17.28 -0.96
CA SER A 95 7.60 16.82 -1.16
C SER A 95 8.63 17.90 -0.81
N LYS A 96 8.34 19.16 -1.15
CA LYS A 96 9.20 20.30 -0.82
C LYS A 96 9.19 20.59 0.68
N LEU A 97 8.02 20.49 1.32
CA LEU A 97 7.87 20.75 2.74
C LEU A 97 8.63 19.71 3.57
N TRP A 98 8.56 18.43 3.20
CA TRP A 98 9.32 17.36 3.83
C TRP A 98 10.83 17.59 3.76
N VAL A 99 11.35 17.91 2.58
CA VAL A 99 12.79 18.16 2.43
C VAL A 99 13.22 19.39 3.23
N ARG A 100 12.44 20.47 3.24
CA ARG A 100 12.73 21.70 4.00
C ARG A 100 12.63 21.50 5.51
N SER A 101 11.76 20.63 5.99
CA SER A 101 11.57 20.39 7.43
C SER A 101 12.83 19.84 8.11
N GLY A 102 13.74 19.22 7.36
CA GLY A 102 14.93 18.56 7.91
C GLY A 102 14.63 17.33 8.75
N ALA A 103 13.38 16.85 8.76
CA ALA A 103 12.98 15.66 9.49
C ALA A 103 13.84 14.46 9.08
N THR A 104 14.29 13.68 10.06
CA THR A 104 15.08 12.46 9.80
C THR A 104 14.21 11.25 9.49
N THR A 105 13.01 11.24 10.05
CA THR A 105 11.96 10.24 9.82
C THR A 105 10.59 10.95 9.85
N ASP A 106 9.56 10.32 9.31
CA ASP A 106 8.18 10.82 9.39
C ASP A 106 7.72 11.01 10.85
N ILE A 107 8.14 10.11 11.76
CA ILE A 107 7.82 10.20 13.19
C ILE A 107 8.56 11.35 13.88
N SER A 108 9.78 11.69 13.45
CA SER A 108 10.51 12.82 14.00
C SER A 108 9.82 14.17 13.71
N PHE A 109 8.95 14.23 12.72
CA PHE A 109 8.13 15.39 12.38
C PHE A 109 7.27 15.87 13.57
N TYR A 110 6.77 14.94 14.39
CA TYR A 110 5.90 15.29 15.51
C TYR A 110 6.58 16.18 16.55
N GLU A 111 7.88 16.01 16.79
CA GLU A 111 8.65 16.84 17.70
C GLU A 111 9.15 18.15 17.07
N LEU A 112 9.17 18.23 15.74
CA LEU A 112 9.38 19.49 15.02
C LEU A 112 8.12 20.36 15.02
N ARG A 113 6.94 19.73 14.99
CA ARG A 113 5.65 20.41 14.84
C ARG A 113 4.96 20.69 16.17
N TYR A 114 5.14 19.82 17.15
CA TYR A 114 4.48 19.87 18.45
C TYR A 114 5.50 19.85 19.59
N SER A 115 5.07 20.22 20.81
CA SER A 115 5.96 20.34 21.96
C SER A 115 5.44 19.62 23.20
N GLY A 116 6.36 19.41 24.17
CA GLY A 116 6.05 18.90 25.50
C GLY A 116 5.64 17.43 25.58
N LYS A 117 5.03 17.06 26.71
CA LYS A 117 4.57 15.68 26.95
C LYS A 117 3.57 15.15 25.90
N PRO A 118 2.60 15.94 25.39
CA PRO A 118 1.68 15.47 24.36
C PRO A 118 2.39 15.09 23.04
N ALA A 119 3.40 15.86 22.62
CA ALA A 119 4.18 15.54 21.42
C ALA A 119 4.96 14.23 21.57
N ALA A 120 5.60 14.04 22.73
CA ALA A 120 6.32 12.79 23.04
C ALA A 120 5.36 11.59 23.09
N PHE A 121 4.19 11.75 23.72
CA PHE A 121 3.16 10.72 23.74
C PHE A 121 2.64 10.41 22.32
N LEU A 122 2.34 11.45 21.54
CA LEU A 122 1.90 11.28 20.15
C LEU A 122 2.92 10.50 19.33
N ARG A 123 4.21 10.79 19.48
CA ARG A 123 5.28 10.04 18.80
C ARG A 123 5.25 8.55 19.15
N GLY A 124 5.17 8.22 20.45
CA GLY A 124 5.10 6.82 20.90
C GLY A 124 3.78 6.14 20.50
N PHE A 125 2.66 6.84 20.66
CA PHE A 125 1.35 6.35 20.23
C PHE A 125 1.32 6.06 18.72
N ARG A 126 1.86 6.97 17.91
CA ARG A 126 1.96 6.81 16.47
C ARG A 126 2.85 5.64 16.08
N ALA A 127 3.96 5.43 16.80
CA ALA A 127 4.83 4.29 16.59
C ALA A 127 4.10 2.95 16.79
N VAL A 128 3.25 2.85 17.83
CA VAL A 128 2.42 1.66 18.07
C VAL A 128 1.28 1.57 17.06
N TYR A 129 0.57 2.66 16.81
CA TYR A 129 -0.59 2.67 15.92
C TYR A 129 -0.21 2.27 14.49
N LEU A 130 0.82 2.89 13.91
CA LEU A 130 1.28 2.55 12.56
C LEU A 130 2.15 1.31 12.53
N GLY A 131 3.11 1.20 13.47
CA GLY A 131 4.10 0.14 13.49
C GLY A 131 3.55 -1.22 13.91
N VAL A 132 2.44 -1.23 14.66
CA VAL A 132 1.80 -2.47 15.12
C VAL A 132 0.39 -2.59 14.58
N ILE A 133 -0.56 -1.76 15.02
CA ILE A 133 -1.99 -1.96 14.77
C ILE A 133 -2.30 -1.93 13.26
N TYR A 134 -1.99 -0.82 12.61
CA TYR A 134 -2.26 -0.65 11.17
C TYR A 134 -1.42 -1.63 10.33
N ASN A 135 -0.18 -1.83 10.74
CA ASN A 135 0.76 -2.73 10.08
C ASN A 135 0.27 -4.19 10.08
N LEU A 136 -0.33 -4.66 11.17
CA LEU A 136 -0.93 -6.00 11.23
C LEU A 136 -2.04 -6.20 10.21
N VAL A 137 -2.91 -5.20 10.01
CA VAL A 137 -3.97 -5.26 8.98
C VAL A 137 -3.36 -5.37 7.58
N VAL A 138 -2.35 -4.55 7.29
CA VAL A 138 -1.63 -4.60 6.00
C VAL A 138 -0.97 -5.96 5.79
N MET A 139 -0.23 -6.44 6.79
CA MET A 139 0.45 -7.75 6.71
C MET A 139 -0.54 -8.89 6.52
N ALA A 140 -1.63 -8.92 7.27
CA ALA A 140 -2.65 -9.96 7.14
C ALA A 140 -3.29 -9.96 5.74
N THR A 141 -3.58 -8.78 5.18
CA THR A 141 -4.12 -8.64 3.82
C THR A 141 -3.14 -9.16 2.75
N VAL A 142 -1.85 -8.84 2.89
CA VAL A 142 -0.80 -9.31 1.98
C VAL A 142 -0.57 -10.82 2.10
N LEU A 143 -0.58 -11.34 3.33
CA LEU A 143 -0.47 -12.78 3.62
C LEU A 143 -1.67 -13.57 3.10
N LEU A 144 -2.89 -13.01 3.16
CA LEU A 144 -4.07 -13.63 2.54
C LEU A 144 -3.85 -13.82 1.03
N GLY A 145 -3.34 -12.80 0.34
CA GLY A 145 -2.98 -12.91 -1.07
C GLY A 145 -1.97 -14.02 -1.34
N ALA A 146 -0.97 -14.17 -0.47
CA ALA A 146 0.00 -15.27 -0.55
C ALA A 146 -0.65 -16.64 -0.32
N VAL A 147 -1.55 -16.75 0.65
CA VAL A 147 -2.30 -17.99 0.91
C VAL A 147 -3.11 -18.38 -0.33
N LYS A 148 -3.89 -17.46 -0.89
CA LYS A 148 -4.74 -17.75 -2.06
C LYS A 148 -3.93 -18.18 -3.28
N ILE A 149 -2.79 -17.54 -3.54
CA ILE A 149 -1.88 -17.95 -4.62
C ILE A 149 -1.20 -19.28 -4.27
N GLY A 150 -0.72 -19.43 -3.03
CA GLY A 150 0.04 -20.59 -2.61
C GLY A 150 -0.77 -21.88 -2.59
N VAL A 151 -2.02 -21.85 -2.10
CA VAL A 151 -2.87 -23.04 -2.07
C VAL A 151 -3.21 -23.53 -3.49
N VAL A 152 -3.38 -22.61 -4.44
CA VAL A 152 -3.62 -22.94 -5.85
C VAL A 152 -2.37 -23.51 -6.52
N LEU A 153 -1.22 -22.86 -6.36
CA LEU A 153 0.00 -23.23 -7.06
C LEU A 153 0.71 -24.45 -6.47
N PHE A 154 0.73 -24.59 -5.15
CA PHE A 154 1.49 -25.64 -4.47
C PHE A 154 0.61 -26.79 -3.96
N GLY A 155 -0.72 -26.57 -3.86
CA GLY A 155 -1.64 -27.61 -3.37
C GLY A 155 -1.44 -27.98 -1.89
N VAL A 156 -0.86 -27.07 -1.09
CA VAL A 156 -0.59 -27.29 0.34
C VAL A 156 -1.55 -26.47 1.22
N PRO A 157 -1.78 -26.87 2.48
CA PRO A 157 -2.67 -26.14 3.37
C PRO A 157 -2.24 -24.70 3.60
N ALA A 158 -3.21 -23.81 3.85
CA ALA A 158 -2.97 -22.39 4.15
C ALA A 158 -1.97 -22.18 5.31
N SER A 159 -2.04 -23.02 6.35
CA SER A 159 -1.10 -22.98 7.48
C SER A 159 0.35 -23.18 7.05
N THR A 160 0.61 -24.10 6.12
CA THR A 160 1.96 -24.33 5.57
C THR A 160 2.46 -23.10 4.83
N ILE A 161 1.61 -22.49 4.00
CA ILE A 161 1.96 -21.23 3.28
C ILE A 161 2.30 -20.13 4.28
N LEU A 162 1.49 -19.95 5.32
CA LEU A 162 1.73 -18.92 6.34
C LEU A 162 3.04 -19.14 7.10
N ILE A 163 3.32 -20.37 7.52
CA ILE A 163 4.58 -20.71 8.24
C ILE A 163 5.79 -20.44 7.34
N VAL A 164 5.79 -20.99 6.14
CA VAL A 164 6.91 -20.81 5.18
C VAL A 164 7.12 -19.34 4.86
N THR A 165 6.04 -18.63 4.53
CA THR A 165 6.09 -17.20 4.21
C THR A 165 6.61 -16.39 5.40
N GLY A 166 6.12 -16.68 6.60
CA GLY A 166 6.54 -16.01 7.82
C GLY A 166 8.03 -16.18 8.10
N VAL A 167 8.52 -17.43 8.06
CA VAL A 167 9.93 -17.74 8.31
C VAL A 167 10.84 -17.08 7.26
N VAL A 168 10.53 -17.24 5.97
CA VAL A 168 11.34 -16.67 4.89
C VAL A 168 11.34 -15.14 4.93
N SER A 169 10.19 -14.51 5.20
CA SER A 169 10.10 -13.05 5.33
C SER A 169 10.93 -12.52 6.52
N LEU A 170 10.92 -13.24 7.64
CA LEU A 170 11.71 -12.87 8.81
C LEU A 170 13.22 -12.95 8.50
N VAL A 171 13.67 -14.02 7.87
CA VAL A 171 15.07 -14.19 7.44
C VAL A 171 15.46 -13.09 6.45
N TYR A 172 14.63 -12.86 5.43
CA TYR A 172 14.89 -11.83 4.41
C TYR A 172 14.97 -10.43 5.02
N SER A 173 14.09 -10.09 5.96
CA SER A 173 14.09 -8.82 6.69
C SER A 173 15.42 -8.55 7.42
N CYS A 174 16.10 -9.59 7.91
CA CYS A 174 17.37 -9.46 8.61
C CYS A 174 18.56 -9.13 7.68
N LEU A 175 18.45 -9.35 6.37
CA LEU A 175 19.55 -9.26 5.42
C LEU A 175 19.66 -7.90 4.70
N SER A 176 18.58 -7.11 4.62
CA SER A 176 18.52 -5.93 3.75
C SER A 176 18.70 -4.59 4.49
N GLY A 177 19.59 -3.71 3.99
CA GLY A 177 19.62 -2.27 4.31
C GLY A 177 18.93 -1.46 3.19
N ILE A 178 18.65 -0.16 3.41
CA ILE A 178 17.81 0.65 2.49
C ILE A 178 18.35 0.70 1.05
N ARG A 179 19.67 0.74 0.87
CA ARG A 179 20.30 0.74 -0.45
C ARG A 179 20.08 -0.58 -1.18
N GLY A 180 20.28 -1.69 -0.48
CA GLY A 180 20.00 -3.03 -1.00
C GLY A 180 18.53 -3.18 -1.38
N THR A 181 17.63 -2.73 -0.51
CA THR A 181 16.19 -2.73 -0.76
C THR A 181 15.83 -1.98 -2.05
N ILE A 182 16.35 -0.76 -2.28
CA ILE A 182 16.02 0.03 -3.48
C ILE A 182 16.47 -0.68 -4.77
N TYR A 183 17.65 -1.30 -4.80
CA TYR A 183 18.10 -2.07 -5.97
C TYR A 183 17.31 -3.37 -6.15
N THR A 184 16.97 -4.03 -5.04
CA THR A 184 16.11 -5.23 -5.09
C THR A 184 14.71 -4.87 -5.57
N ASP A 185 14.14 -3.77 -5.12
CA ASP A 185 12.83 -3.26 -5.56
C ASP A 185 12.78 -3.04 -7.08
N PHE A 186 13.87 -2.51 -7.67
CA PHE A 186 13.98 -2.34 -9.11
C PHE A 186 13.92 -3.68 -9.85
N PHE A 187 14.71 -4.65 -9.42
CA PHE A 187 14.71 -5.99 -9.99
C PHE A 187 13.32 -6.65 -9.86
N LEU A 188 12.75 -6.61 -8.67
CA LEU A 188 11.42 -7.19 -8.39
C LEU A 188 10.33 -6.56 -9.25
N PHE A 189 10.31 -5.24 -9.35
CA PHE A 189 9.31 -4.56 -10.17
C PHE A 189 9.38 -4.99 -11.63
N ALA A 190 10.59 -5.07 -12.20
CA ALA A 190 10.77 -5.52 -13.58
C ALA A 190 10.24 -6.94 -13.78
N VAL A 191 10.61 -7.89 -12.90
CA VAL A 191 10.19 -9.28 -13.02
C VAL A 191 8.69 -9.46 -12.78
N VAL A 192 8.10 -8.74 -11.81
CA VAL A 192 6.64 -8.75 -11.57
C VAL A 192 5.88 -8.25 -12.79
N MET A 193 6.36 -7.18 -13.43
CA MET A 193 5.71 -6.66 -14.64
C MET A 193 5.82 -7.62 -15.82
N ILE A 194 6.99 -8.27 -16.01
CA ILE A 194 7.16 -9.31 -17.03
C ILE A 194 6.19 -10.48 -16.76
N GLY A 195 6.11 -10.93 -15.50
CA GLY A 195 5.19 -12.00 -15.10
C GLY A 195 3.72 -11.63 -15.33
N ALA A 196 3.31 -10.41 -14.96
CA ALA A 196 1.94 -9.92 -15.18
C ALA A 196 1.59 -9.84 -16.68
N CYS A 197 2.52 -9.35 -17.52
CA CYS A 197 2.35 -9.34 -18.98
C CYS A 197 2.28 -10.75 -19.56
N ALA A 198 3.04 -11.71 -19.03
CA ALA A 198 2.98 -13.10 -19.45
C ALA A 198 1.61 -13.71 -19.12
N VAL A 199 1.10 -13.54 -17.88
CA VAL A 199 -0.25 -14.01 -17.53
C VAL A 199 -1.29 -13.41 -18.47
N MET A 200 -1.27 -12.09 -18.65
CA MET A 200 -2.16 -11.39 -19.59
C MET A 200 -2.11 -12.01 -20.99
N TYR A 201 -0.92 -12.20 -21.53
CA TYR A 201 -0.72 -12.73 -22.89
C TYR A 201 -1.30 -14.14 -23.06
N PHE A 202 -1.00 -15.07 -22.12
CA PHE A 202 -1.50 -16.44 -22.19
C PHE A 202 -3.00 -16.51 -21.92
N CYS A 203 -3.54 -15.67 -21.06
CA CYS A 203 -4.99 -15.57 -20.85
C CYS A 203 -5.72 -15.11 -22.11
N VAL A 204 -5.22 -14.07 -22.78
CA VAL A 204 -5.83 -13.60 -24.05
C VAL A 204 -5.78 -14.65 -25.14
N LYS A 205 -4.69 -15.46 -25.21
CA LYS A 205 -4.54 -16.55 -26.17
C LYS A 205 -5.26 -17.84 -25.79
N HIS A 206 -5.84 -17.90 -24.59
CA HIS A 206 -6.55 -19.11 -24.13
C HIS A 206 -7.75 -19.43 -25.07
N PRO A 207 -8.02 -20.73 -25.39
CA PRO A 207 -9.11 -21.10 -26.29
C PRO A 207 -10.47 -20.57 -25.89
N ALA A 208 -10.77 -20.50 -24.58
CA ALA A 208 -12.03 -19.93 -24.08
C ALA A 208 -12.18 -18.44 -24.35
N VAL A 209 -11.06 -17.71 -24.59
CA VAL A 209 -11.06 -16.27 -24.87
C VAL A 209 -11.05 -16.01 -26.37
N GLY A 210 -10.27 -16.78 -27.15
CA GLY A 210 -10.22 -16.68 -28.61
C GLY A 210 -9.43 -15.49 -29.16
N GLY A 211 -8.58 -14.85 -28.33
CA GLY A 211 -7.73 -13.72 -28.74
C GLY A 211 -8.27 -12.35 -28.35
N TRP A 212 -7.50 -11.31 -28.72
CA TRP A 212 -7.79 -9.93 -28.31
C TRP A 212 -9.14 -9.42 -28.77
N SER A 213 -9.43 -9.55 -30.07
CA SER A 213 -10.69 -9.09 -30.65
C SER A 213 -11.90 -9.80 -30.05
N ALA A 214 -11.80 -11.11 -29.82
CA ALA A 214 -12.87 -11.89 -29.20
C ALA A 214 -13.12 -11.44 -27.75
N LEU A 215 -12.04 -11.17 -26.98
CA LEU A 215 -12.13 -10.66 -25.61
C LEU A 215 -12.87 -9.31 -25.57
N MET A 216 -12.43 -8.35 -26.41
CA MET A 216 -12.95 -6.99 -26.37
C MET A 216 -14.37 -6.84 -26.94
N ASN A 217 -14.81 -7.78 -27.77
CA ASN A 217 -16.18 -7.81 -28.31
C ASN A 217 -17.13 -8.72 -27.51
N ASN A 218 -16.65 -9.40 -26.47
CA ASN A 218 -17.51 -10.24 -25.64
C ASN A 218 -18.49 -9.37 -24.82
N PRO A 219 -19.81 -9.69 -24.78
CA PRO A 219 -20.81 -8.90 -24.07
C PRO A 219 -20.53 -8.71 -22.57
N ASP A 220 -20.01 -9.75 -21.89
CA ASP A 220 -19.70 -9.69 -20.47
C ASP A 220 -18.53 -8.75 -20.18
N VAL A 221 -17.59 -8.64 -21.10
CA VAL A 221 -16.44 -7.75 -21.02
C VAL A 221 -16.82 -6.33 -21.42
N THR A 222 -17.50 -6.12 -22.56
CA THR A 222 -17.91 -4.80 -23.04
C THR A 222 -18.79 -4.06 -22.06
N SER A 223 -19.68 -4.75 -21.35
CA SER A 223 -20.53 -4.17 -20.30
C SER A 223 -19.73 -3.62 -19.12
N ARG A 224 -18.47 -4.08 -18.93
CA ARG A 224 -17.59 -3.72 -17.82
C ARG A 224 -16.39 -2.82 -18.22
N LEU A 225 -16.26 -2.45 -19.50
CA LEU A 225 -15.14 -1.62 -19.99
C LEU A 225 -15.29 -0.13 -19.72
N SER A 226 -16.47 0.32 -19.24
CA SER A 226 -16.69 1.73 -18.99
C SER A 226 -15.71 2.28 -17.94
N PHE A 227 -15.05 3.40 -18.29
CA PHE A 227 -14.14 4.10 -17.38
C PHE A 227 -14.89 4.80 -16.23
N PHE A 228 -16.09 5.27 -16.48
CA PHE A 228 -16.97 5.87 -15.48
C PHE A 228 -18.17 4.95 -15.22
N PRO A 229 -18.66 4.91 -13.97
CA PRO A 229 -19.89 4.20 -13.66
C PRO A 229 -21.09 4.80 -14.39
N SER A 230 -22.09 3.98 -14.66
CA SER A 230 -23.32 4.45 -15.32
C SER A 230 -24.06 5.46 -14.46
N LEU A 231 -24.49 6.56 -15.07
CA LEU A 231 -25.31 7.60 -14.41
C LEU A 231 -26.69 7.08 -13.99
N SER A 232 -27.18 6.02 -14.62
CA SER A 232 -28.45 5.37 -14.26
C SER A 232 -28.36 4.50 -13.00
N ASN A 233 -27.15 4.01 -12.66
CA ASN A 233 -26.90 3.25 -11.42
C ASN A 233 -26.38 4.20 -10.33
N ARG A 234 -27.32 4.83 -9.60
CA ARG A 234 -26.98 5.83 -8.56
C ARG A 234 -26.10 5.25 -7.45
N ASP A 235 -26.37 4.03 -7.02
CA ASP A 235 -25.62 3.41 -5.92
C ASP A 235 -24.16 3.13 -6.30
N ALA A 236 -23.92 2.58 -7.49
CA ALA A 236 -22.58 2.41 -8.02
C ALA A 236 -21.88 3.76 -8.25
N LEU A 237 -22.60 4.76 -8.79
CA LEU A 237 -22.04 6.10 -9.01
C LEU A 237 -21.58 6.74 -7.68
N ILE A 238 -22.40 6.63 -6.64
CA ILE A 238 -22.05 7.16 -5.31
C ILE A 238 -20.89 6.36 -4.71
N ALA A 239 -21.00 5.03 -4.66
CA ALA A 239 -20.05 4.17 -3.96
C ALA A 239 -18.65 4.16 -4.58
N VAL A 240 -18.57 4.08 -5.93
CA VAL A 240 -17.27 3.89 -6.59
C VAL A 240 -16.66 5.16 -7.18
N PHE A 241 -17.44 6.25 -7.35
CA PHE A 241 -16.93 7.48 -7.95
C PHE A 241 -17.09 8.71 -7.06
N ILE A 242 -18.33 9.06 -6.66
CA ILE A 242 -18.57 10.32 -5.92
C ILE A 242 -17.85 10.29 -4.57
N ILE A 243 -18.03 9.26 -3.77
CA ILE A 243 -17.40 9.14 -2.45
C ILE A 243 -15.87 9.06 -2.55
N PRO A 244 -15.28 8.21 -3.42
CA PRO A 244 -13.84 8.20 -3.63
C PRO A 244 -13.25 9.57 -3.99
N VAL A 245 -13.85 10.28 -4.94
CA VAL A 245 -13.33 11.57 -5.40
C VAL A 245 -13.65 12.72 -4.42
N ALA A 246 -14.78 12.66 -3.70
CA ALA A 246 -15.16 13.71 -2.75
C ALA A 246 -14.42 13.62 -1.41
N VAL A 247 -14.30 12.41 -0.83
CA VAL A 247 -13.81 12.26 0.55
C VAL A 247 -12.80 11.14 0.77
N GLN A 248 -12.82 10.05 -0.01
CA GLN A 248 -11.94 8.91 0.24
C GLN A 248 -10.48 9.21 -0.13
N TRP A 249 -10.22 10.08 -1.12
CA TRP A 249 -8.89 10.34 -1.66
C TRP A 249 -7.88 10.85 -0.64
N TRP A 250 -8.30 11.43 0.48
CA TRP A 250 -7.40 11.85 1.56
C TRP A 250 -7.24 10.82 2.69
N ASN A 251 -7.86 9.64 2.56
CA ASN A 251 -7.71 8.60 3.58
C ASN A 251 -6.34 7.92 3.49
N VAL A 252 -5.95 7.29 4.58
CA VAL A 252 -4.79 6.39 4.60
C VAL A 252 -5.25 5.02 4.10
N TRP A 253 -4.64 4.50 3.06
CA TRP A 253 -5.00 3.19 2.50
C TRP A 253 -3.88 2.14 2.62
N TYR A 254 -2.69 2.57 3.04
CA TYR A 254 -1.52 1.73 3.21
C TYR A 254 -0.55 2.39 4.19
N SER A 255 0.16 1.61 5.03
CA SER A 255 1.15 2.20 5.92
C SER A 255 2.27 2.86 5.11
N GLY A 256 2.40 4.17 5.28
CA GLY A 256 3.32 5.00 4.52
C GLY A 256 2.75 5.64 3.27
N SER A 257 1.48 5.43 2.94
CA SER A 257 0.74 6.16 1.90
C SER A 257 -0.20 7.20 2.51
N GLU A 258 0.28 7.91 3.52
CA GLU A 258 -0.46 8.99 4.16
C GLU A 258 -0.60 10.20 3.25
N PRO A 259 -1.72 10.91 3.30
CA PRO A 259 -1.90 12.17 2.58
C PRO A 259 -0.78 13.16 2.94
N GLY A 260 -0.17 13.74 1.92
CA GLY A 260 0.98 14.61 2.10
C GLY A 260 2.32 13.87 2.31
N GLY A 261 2.30 12.55 2.30
CA GLY A 261 3.48 11.68 2.45
C GLY A 261 3.72 11.24 3.90
N GLY A 262 4.15 10.01 4.05
CA GLY A 262 4.48 9.38 5.33
C GLY A 262 5.28 8.11 5.09
N GLY A 263 5.73 7.45 6.15
CA GLY A 263 6.36 6.13 6.14
C GLY A 263 7.40 5.93 5.04
N TYR A 264 7.24 4.86 4.27
CA TYR A 264 8.21 4.47 3.25
C TYR A 264 8.30 5.46 2.07
N ILE A 265 7.26 6.23 1.76
CA ILE A 265 7.31 7.26 0.70
C ILE A 265 8.24 8.38 1.11
N VAL A 266 8.07 8.93 2.32
CA VAL A 266 8.98 9.96 2.86
C VAL A 266 10.39 9.41 3.01
N GLN A 267 10.55 8.20 3.52
CA GLN A 267 11.86 7.56 3.65
C GLN A 267 12.61 7.54 2.31
N ARG A 268 11.93 7.19 1.22
CA ARG A 268 12.54 7.20 -0.12
C ARG A 268 12.77 8.60 -0.67
N MET A 269 11.88 9.55 -0.43
CA MET A 269 12.13 10.96 -0.77
C MET A 269 13.40 11.51 -0.10
N LEU A 270 13.65 11.12 1.16
CA LEU A 270 14.83 11.54 1.92
C LEU A 270 16.16 10.90 1.42
N THR A 271 16.10 9.85 0.59
CA THR A 271 17.29 9.27 -0.08
C THR A 271 17.67 10.00 -1.37
N ALA A 272 16.89 10.97 -1.82
CA ALA A 272 17.05 11.64 -3.10
C ALA A 272 18.32 12.51 -3.15
N LYS A 273 18.97 12.57 -4.32
CA LYS A 273 20.13 13.45 -4.58
C LYS A 273 19.85 14.94 -4.37
N SER A 274 18.60 15.35 -4.57
CA SER A 274 18.17 16.75 -4.42
C SER A 274 16.63 16.81 -4.31
N PRO A 275 16.07 17.96 -3.88
CA PRO A 275 14.62 18.17 -3.86
C PRO A 275 13.95 17.94 -5.23
N LYS A 276 14.63 18.28 -6.34
CA LYS A 276 14.12 18.01 -7.70
C LYS A 276 14.00 16.51 -7.96
N HIS A 277 14.97 15.72 -7.51
CA HIS A 277 14.91 14.24 -7.62
C HIS A 277 13.83 13.64 -6.74
N ALA A 278 13.56 14.18 -5.55
CA ALA A 278 12.45 13.75 -4.71
C ALA A 278 11.09 13.99 -5.38
N VAL A 279 10.87 15.21 -5.89
CA VAL A 279 9.64 15.56 -6.64
C VAL A 279 9.49 14.68 -7.88
N GLY A 280 10.54 14.54 -8.70
CA GLY A 280 10.53 13.71 -9.90
C GLY A 280 10.26 12.23 -9.60
N GLY A 281 10.86 11.69 -8.54
CA GLY A 281 10.63 10.31 -8.11
C GLY A 281 9.20 10.07 -7.66
N THR A 282 8.63 10.98 -6.87
CA THR A 282 7.24 10.87 -6.42
C THR A 282 6.26 11.04 -7.58
N LEU A 283 6.55 11.92 -8.56
CA LEU A 283 5.73 12.03 -9.77
C LEU A 283 5.78 10.75 -10.59
N PHE A 284 6.97 10.22 -10.84
CA PHE A 284 7.16 8.99 -11.58
C PHE A 284 6.49 7.79 -10.91
N PHE A 285 6.57 7.70 -9.57
CA PHE A 285 5.80 6.74 -8.78
C PHE A 285 4.31 6.79 -9.11
N ASN A 286 3.70 7.98 -9.07
CA ASN A 286 2.26 8.11 -9.29
C ASN A 286 1.86 7.74 -10.74
N VAL A 287 2.64 8.14 -11.74
CA VAL A 287 2.39 7.76 -13.14
C VAL A 287 2.47 6.23 -13.31
N LEU A 288 3.54 5.61 -12.82
CA LEU A 288 3.69 4.16 -12.91
C LEU A 288 2.60 3.43 -12.14
N ASN A 289 2.32 3.84 -10.90
CA ASN A 289 1.43 3.15 -9.99
C ASN A 289 -0.04 3.17 -10.46
N TYR A 290 -0.50 4.31 -10.96
CA TYR A 290 -1.92 4.48 -11.31
C TYR A 290 -2.19 4.32 -12.82
N ALA A 291 -1.31 4.84 -13.69
CA ALA A 291 -1.58 4.88 -15.12
C ALA A 291 -1.02 3.67 -15.90
N LEU A 292 0.10 3.08 -15.49
CA LEU A 292 0.76 2.06 -16.32
C LEU A 292 0.71 0.66 -15.73
N ARG A 293 1.08 0.51 -14.45
CA ARG A 293 1.23 -0.79 -13.79
C ARG A 293 -0.02 -1.69 -13.81
N PRO A 294 -1.26 -1.19 -13.60
CA PRO A 294 -2.41 -2.06 -13.40
C PRO A 294 -2.92 -2.77 -14.65
N TRP A 295 -2.62 -2.27 -15.85
CA TRP A 295 -3.24 -2.74 -17.10
C TRP A 295 -3.07 -4.22 -17.40
N PRO A 296 -1.90 -4.86 -17.23
CA PRO A 296 -1.79 -6.30 -17.44
C PRO A 296 -2.75 -7.10 -16.55
N TRP A 297 -2.93 -6.68 -15.31
CA TRP A 297 -3.87 -7.32 -14.37
C TRP A 297 -5.33 -7.05 -14.73
N TYR A 298 -5.67 -5.84 -15.21
CA TYR A 298 -7.02 -5.53 -15.67
C TYR A 298 -7.42 -6.40 -16.87
N ILE A 299 -6.53 -6.54 -17.85
CA ILE A 299 -6.79 -7.35 -19.05
C ILE A 299 -6.90 -8.83 -18.66
N ALA A 300 -6.02 -9.33 -17.80
CA ALA A 300 -6.12 -10.69 -17.28
C ALA A 300 -7.43 -10.90 -16.51
N ALA A 301 -7.87 -9.91 -15.73
CA ALA A 301 -9.14 -9.96 -15.00
C ALA A 301 -10.34 -10.02 -15.95
N PHE A 302 -10.35 -9.28 -17.06
CA PHE A 302 -11.39 -9.41 -18.09
C PHE A 302 -11.37 -10.80 -18.73
N ALA A 303 -10.19 -11.33 -19.06
CA ALA A 303 -10.07 -12.70 -19.59
C ALA A 303 -10.58 -13.74 -18.59
N SER A 304 -10.44 -13.50 -17.29
CA SER A 304 -10.93 -14.41 -16.24
C SER A 304 -12.45 -14.59 -16.25
N LEU A 305 -13.21 -13.60 -16.76
CA LEU A 305 -14.67 -13.70 -16.90
C LEU A 305 -15.09 -14.82 -17.87
N LEU A 306 -14.20 -15.16 -18.81
CA LEU A 306 -14.42 -16.20 -19.82
C LEU A 306 -13.77 -17.55 -19.43
N ILE A 307 -12.63 -17.52 -18.73
CA ILE A 307 -11.87 -18.70 -18.35
C ILE A 307 -12.45 -19.36 -17.09
N VAL A 308 -12.78 -18.55 -16.10
CA VAL A 308 -13.36 -18.97 -14.81
C VAL A 308 -14.53 -18.04 -14.47
N PRO A 309 -15.67 -18.19 -15.17
CA PRO A 309 -16.74 -17.19 -15.21
C PRO A 309 -17.41 -16.92 -13.85
N ASN A 310 -17.43 -17.87 -12.96
CA ASN A 310 -18.09 -17.75 -11.67
C ASN A 310 -17.34 -18.50 -10.56
N LEU A 311 -17.80 -18.34 -9.31
CA LEU A 311 -17.19 -18.99 -8.15
C LEU A 311 -17.31 -20.52 -8.18
N ALA A 312 -18.35 -21.06 -8.84
CA ALA A 312 -18.52 -22.50 -8.98
C ALA A 312 -17.40 -23.09 -9.87
N SER A 313 -17.07 -22.43 -10.98
CA SER A 313 -15.96 -22.87 -11.85
C SER A 313 -14.59 -22.81 -11.13
N ILE A 314 -14.38 -21.85 -10.24
CA ILE A 314 -13.17 -21.80 -9.40
C ILE A 314 -13.15 -22.97 -8.41
N ARG A 315 -14.28 -23.28 -7.77
CA ARG A 315 -14.40 -24.43 -6.84
C ARG A 315 -14.18 -25.76 -7.54
N GLU A 316 -14.74 -25.92 -8.73
CA GLU A 316 -14.58 -27.13 -9.55
C GLU A 316 -13.13 -27.32 -9.99
N ALA A 317 -12.46 -26.24 -10.40
CA ALA A 317 -11.03 -26.27 -10.76
C ALA A 317 -10.11 -26.59 -9.57
N PHE A 318 -10.49 -26.19 -8.35
CA PHE A 318 -9.68 -26.36 -7.14
C PHE A 318 -10.47 -26.99 -5.98
N PRO A 319 -10.90 -28.24 -6.09
CA PRO A 319 -11.76 -28.90 -5.11
C PRO A 319 -11.13 -29.09 -3.73
N ASN A 320 -9.79 -29.06 -3.66
CA ASN A 320 -9.04 -29.22 -2.42
C ASN A 320 -8.80 -27.88 -1.67
N VAL A 321 -9.21 -26.75 -2.26
CA VAL A 321 -9.09 -25.45 -1.60
C VAL A 321 -10.27 -25.25 -0.64
N ASP A 322 -9.96 -24.75 0.56
CA ASP A 322 -11.00 -24.44 1.55
C ASP A 322 -12.07 -23.51 0.95
N PRO A 323 -13.35 -23.89 0.99
CA PRO A 323 -14.44 -23.09 0.45
C PRO A 323 -14.51 -21.65 0.98
N SER A 324 -14.04 -21.40 2.21
CA SER A 324 -13.98 -20.05 2.80
C SER A 324 -13.00 -19.11 2.11
N LEU A 325 -12.01 -19.65 1.40
CA LEU A 325 -11.02 -18.88 0.64
C LEU A 325 -11.51 -18.52 -0.77
N VAL A 326 -12.58 -19.19 -1.27
CA VAL A 326 -13.04 -19.00 -2.64
C VAL A 326 -13.81 -17.69 -2.78
N GLY A 327 -13.25 -16.78 -3.54
CA GLY A 327 -13.80 -15.47 -3.88
C GLY A 327 -13.37 -15.04 -5.29
N ASP A 328 -13.86 -13.90 -5.77
CA ASP A 328 -13.48 -13.35 -7.08
C ASP A 328 -11.97 -13.01 -7.17
N ASP A 329 -11.33 -12.73 -6.04
CA ASP A 329 -9.90 -12.52 -5.93
C ASP A 329 -9.08 -13.79 -6.17
N MET A 330 -9.67 -14.99 -6.11
CA MET A 330 -9.02 -16.25 -6.49
C MET A 330 -8.96 -16.48 -8.00
N ALA A 331 -9.65 -15.67 -8.79
CA ALA A 331 -9.58 -15.83 -10.25
C ALA A 331 -8.14 -15.58 -10.77
N TYR A 332 -7.38 -14.63 -10.22
CA TYR A 332 -6.00 -14.41 -10.65
C TYR A 332 -5.07 -15.59 -10.34
N PRO A 333 -5.03 -16.16 -9.13
CA PRO A 333 -4.36 -17.44 -8.88
C PRO A 333 -4.74 -18.55 -9.88
N ALA A 334 -6.03 -18.66 -10.21
CA ALA A 334 -6.50 -19.63 -11.21
C ALA A 334 -5.90 -19.35 -12.60
N LEU A 335 -5.79 -18.10 -13.02
CA LEU A 335 -5.17 -17.74 -14.30
C LEU A 335 -3.68 -18.09 -14.37
N ILE A 336 -2.96 -18.11 -13.26
CA ILE A 336 -1.55 -18.49 -13.26
C ILE A 336 -1.38 -19.96 -13.67
N THR A 337 -2.35 -20.82 -13.38
CA THR A 337 -2.26 -22.26 -13.68
C THR A 337 -2.32 -22.59 -15.17
N ILE A 338 -2.82 -21.70 -16.01
CA ILE A 338 -2.86 -21.88 -17.48
C ILE A 338 -1.60 -21.40 -18.18
N VAL A 339 -0.69 -20.76 -17.46
CA VAL A 339 0.57 -20.25 -18.01
C VAL A 339 1.51 -21.43 -18.26
N PRO A 340 2.23 -21.49 -19.41
CA PRO A 340 3.14 -22.57 -19.72
C PRO A 340 4.32 -22.68 -18.73
N ASN A 341 4.86 -23.90 -18.66
CA ASN A 341 6.05 -24.20 -17.86
C ASN A 341 7.23 -23.26 -18.19
N GLY A 342 8.00 -22.90 -17.19
CA GLY A 342 9.02 -21.85 -17.23
C GLY A 342 8.46 -20.47 -16.94
N TRP A 343 7.37 -20.08 -17.58
CA TRP A 343 6.66 -18.84 -17.27
C TRP A 343 5.89 -18.90 -15.95
N VAL A 344 5.25 -20.04 -15.65
CA VAL A 344 4.56 -20.20 -14.36
C VAL A 344 5.53 -20.12 -13.19
N GLY A 345 6.74 -20.69 -13.34
CA GLY A 345 7.82 -20.55 -12.37
C GLY A 345 8.26 -19.11 -12.16
N LEU A 346 8.40 -18.32 -13.24
CA LEU A 346 8.74 -16.91 -13.19
C LEU A 346 7.65 -16.08 -12.48
N VAL A 347 6.38 -16.29 -12.83
CA VAL A 347 5.25 -15.60 -12.22
C VAL A 347 5.17 -15.91 -10.72
N ALA A 348 5.25 -17.20 -10.36
CA ALA A 348 5.23 -17.62 -8.95
C ALA A 348 6.40 -17.00 -8.16
N ALA A 349 7.63 -17.10 -8.69
CA ALA A 349 8.82 -16.53 -8.06
C ALA A 349 8.72 -15.00 -7.90
N SER A 350 8.23 -14.29 -8.90
CA SER A 350 8.08 -12.84 -8.86
C SER A 350 7.07 -12.38 -7.79
N LEU A 351 5.93 -13.06 -7.70
CA LEU A 351 4.91 -12.79 -6.68
C LEU A 351 5.41 -13.11 -5.27
N MET A 352 6.11 -14.24 -5.10
CA MET A 352 6.75 -14.58 -3.81
C MET A 352 7.82 -13.54 -3.44
N GLY A 353 8.65 -13.11 -4.39
CA GLY A 353 9.64 -12.06 -4.15
C GLY A 353 9.00 -10.73 -3.74
N ALA A 354 7.94 -10.32 -4.42
CA ALA A 354 7.18 -9.12 -4.06
C ALA A 354 6.56 -9.24 -2.65
N LEU A 355 6.04 -10.42 -2.30
CA LEU A 355 5.54 -10.74 -0.97
C LEU A 355 6.62 -10.55 0.09
N PHE A 356 7.78 -11.21 -0.07
CA PHE A 356 8.86 -11.15 0.91
C PHE A 356 9.41 -9.74 1.07
N SER A 357 9.56 -8.98 -0.02
CA SER A 357 9.97 -7.58 0.03
C SER A 357 8.97 -6.73 0.82
N THR A 358 7.67 -6.89 0.54
CA THR A 358 6.61 -6.14 1.22
C THR A 358 6.56 -6.48 2.71
N ILE A 359 6.50 -7.75 3.08
CA ILE A 359 6.46 -8.17 4.48
C ILE A 359 7.73 -7.76 5.22
N ALA A 360 8.91 -7.89 4.61
CA ALA A 360 10.16 -7.43 5.22
C ALA A 360 10.19 -5.91 5.45
N ALA A 361 9.65 -5.12 4.52
CA ALA A 361 9.52 -3.68 4.70
C ALA A 361 8.59 -3.34 5.88
N GLN A 362 7.46 -4.02 6.02
CA GLN A 362 6.52 -3.86 7.13
C GLN A 362 7.14 -4.30 8.47
N LEU A 363 7.82 -5.44 8.50
CA LEU A 363 8.53 -5.92 9.69
C LEU A 363 9.64 -4.94 10.11
N SER A 364 10.45 -4.47 9.16
CA SER A 364 11.54 -3.52 9.45
C SER A 364 11.01 -2.19 9.98
N MET A 365 9.92 -1.67 9.41
CA MET A 365 9.28 -0.44 9.87
C MET A 365 8.70 -0.61 11.28
N GLY A 366 7.90 -1.65 11.52
CA GLY A 366 7.31 -1.93 12.83
C GLY A 366 8.37 -2.18 13.91
N ALA A 367 9.39 -2.98 13.60
CA ALA A 367 10.49 -3.25 14.52
C ALA A 367 11.30 -2.00 14.87
N ASN A 368 11.55 -1.12 13.89
CA ASN A 368 12.24 0.15 14.11
C ASN A 368 11.43 1.06 15.03
N TYR A 369 10.12 1.18 14.82
CA TYR A 369 9.25 1.98 15.67
C TYR A 369 9.19 1.43 17.10
N VAL A 370 9.05 0.10 17.26
CA VAL A 370 9.03 -0.52 18.60
C VAL A 370 10.38 -0.34 19.31
N SER A 371 11.50 -0.55 18.64
CA SER A 371 12.81 -0.48 19.27
C SER A 371 13.27 0.96 19.57
N ASN A 372 13.15 1.88 18.60
CA ASN A 372 13.69 3.23 18.76
C ASN A 372 12.68 4.20 19.36
N ASP A 373 11.41 4.16 18.93
CA ASP A 373 10.41 5.16 19.32
C ASP A 373 9.58 4.75 20.54
N VAL A 374 9.56 3.44 20.89
CA VAL A 374 8.91 2.96 22.11
C VAL A 374 9.97 2.56 23.14
N TRP A 375 10.79 1.53 22.87
CA TRP A 375 11.71 0.97 23.84
C TRP A 375 12.78 1.95 24.30
N LYS A 376 13.62 2.44 23.37
CA LYS A 376 14.71 3.38 23.69
C LYS A 376 14.21 4.67 24.32
N ARG A 377 13.06 5.18 23.85
CA ARG A 377 12.59 6.47 24.28
C ARG A 377 11.85 6.43 25.61
N PHE A 378 11.00 5.44 25.86
CA PHE A 378 10.09 5.41 27.00
C PHE A 378 10.47 4.38 28.06
N ILE A 379 11.13 3.24 27.67
CA ILE A 379 11.41 2.14 28.57
C ILE A 379 12.87 2.21 29.05
N ARG A 380 13.81 2.31 28.13
CA ARG A 380 15.25 2.28 28.47
C ARG A 380 16.06 3.23 27.59
N LYS A 381 16.27 4.46 28.09
CA LYS A 381 16.97 5.52 27.35
C LYS A 381 18.43 5.18 27.02
N ASP A 382 19.07 4.43 27.89
CA ASP A 382 20.46 4.00 27.77
C ASP A 382 20.62 2.62 27.14
N ALA A 383 19.59 2.14 26.41
CA ALA A 383 19.64 0.85 25.73
C ALA A 383 20.81 0.80 24.74
N SER A 384 21.62 -0.26 24.84
CA SER A 384 22.72 -0.51 23.92
C SER A 384 22.19 -0.88 22.51
N ASP A 385 23.01 -0.66 21.49
CA ASP A 385 22.66 -1.05 20.12
C ASP A 385 22.36 -2.55 20.01
N ARG A 386 23.05 -3.39 20.79
CA ARG A 386 22.79 -4.83 20.85
C ARG A 386 21.41 -5.15 21.42
N GLU A 387 21.00 -4.45 22.47
CA GLU A 387 19.67 -4.59 23.08
C GLU A 387 18.58 -4.14 22.08
N LEU A 388 18.77 -3.00 21.43
CA LEU A 388 17.81 -2.52 20.41
C LEU A 388 17.63 -3.49 19.25
N ILE A 389 18.70 -4.18 18.83
CA ILE A 389 18.63 -5.22 17.79
C ILE A 389 17.79 -6.41 18.29
N TRP A 390 17.94 -6.84 19.54
CA TRP A 390 17.14 -7.93 20.10
C TRP A 390 15.67 -7.56 20.26
N VAL A 391 15.38 -6.34 20.71
CA VAL A 391 14.01 -5.81 20.78
C VAL A 391 13.38 -5.76 19.37
N ALA A 392 14.12 -5.28 18.37
CA ALA A 392 13.67 -5.23 16.99
C ALA A 392 13.35 -6.63 16.43
N ARG A 393 14.21 -7.62 16.69
CA ARG A 393 13.99 -9.02 16.30
C ARG A 393 12.77 -9.63 16.98
N GLY A 394 12.62 -9.41 18.28
CA GLY A 394 11.43 -9.85 19.03
C GLY A 394 10.15 -9.22 18.53
N ALA A 395 10.17 -7.91 18.22
CA ALA A 395 9.05 -7.20 17.61
C ALA A 395 8.71 -7.76 16.22
N SER A 396 9.70 -8.02 15.37
CA SER A 396 9.47 -8.62 14.05
C SER A 396 8.83 -10.00 14.15
N LEU A 397 9.31 -10.84 15.07
CA LEU A 397 8.72 -12.16 15.30
C LEU A 397 7.26 -12.04 15.77
N LEU A 398 7.00 -11.17 16.74
CA LEU A 398 5.64 -10.95 17.24
C LEU A 398 4.70 -10.44 16.13
N LEU A 399 5.16 -9.46 15.34
CA LEU A 399 4.37 -8.90 14.24
C LEU A 399 4.02 -9.94 13.20
N ILE A 400 4.96 -10.79 12.78
CA ILE A 400 4.65 -11.80 11.74
C ILE A 400 3.70 -12.87 12.26
N VAL A 401 3.87 -13.31 13.52
CA VAL A 401 2.96 -14.28 14.15
C VAL A 401 1.54 -13.69 14.24
N LEU A 402 1.40 -12.48 14.77
CA LEU A 402 0.10 -11.82 14.88
C LEU A 402 -0.51 -11.56 13.49
N GLY A 403 0.31 -11.17 12.49
CA GLY A 403 -0.14 -11.01 11.11
C GLY A 403 -0.72 -12.31 10.53
N CYS A 404 -0.05 -13.45 10.76
CA CYS A 404 -0.56 -14.76 10.33
C CYS A 404 -1.87 -15.13 11.05
N VAL A 405 -1.98 -14.87 12.34
CA VAL A 405 -3.20 -15.14 13.14
C VAL A 405 -4.39 -14.29 12.66
N MET A 406 -4.13 -13.09 12.15
CA MET A 406 -5.19 -12.20 11.65
C MET A 406 -5.70 -12.57 10.24
N VAL A 407 -5.01 -13.39 9.47
CA VAL A 407 -5.41 -13.74 8.08
C VAL A 407 -6.84 -14.26 7.99
N PRO A 408 -7.32 -15.19 8.85
CA PRO A 408 -8.68 -15.70 8.78
C PRO A 408 -9.79 -14.66 9.03
N LEU A 409 -9.44 -13.49 9.57
CA LEU A 409 -10.39 -12.40 9.80
C LEU A 409 -10.68 -11.57 8.54
N ILE A 410 -9.93 -11.79 7.47
CA ILE A 410 -10.04 -11.05 6.20
C ILE A 410 -10.55 -12.00 5.13
N SER A 411 -11.74 -11.75 4.60
CA SER A 411 -12.41 -12.63 3.65
C SER A 411 -11.89 -12.53 2.21
N SER A 412 -11.50 -11.33 1.78
CA SER A 412 -11.00 -11.09 0.42
C SER A 412 -9.97 -9.98 0.33
N ALA A 413 -9.33 -9.85 -0.84
CA ALA A 413 -8.40 -8.78 -1.13
C ALA A 413 -9.04 -7.39 -1.01
N LYS A 414 -10.29 -7.25 -1.50
CA LYS A 414 -11.05 -6.00 -1.39
C LYS A 414 -11.48 -5.72 0.04
N ALA A 415 -11.94 -6.71 0.79
CA ALA A 415 -12.30 -6.55 2.19
C ALA A 415 -11.12 -6.03 3.03
N GLY A 416 -9.91 -6.57 2.80
CA GLY A 416 -8.69 -6.05 3.43
C GLY A 416 -8.38 -4.61 3.06
N PHE A 417 -8.53 -4.25 1.78
CA PHE A 417 -8.37 -2.87 1.32
C PHE A 417 -9.41 -1.93 1.95
N ASP A 418 -10.68 -2.31 1.96
CA ASP A 418 -11.77 -1.52 2.54
C ASP A 418 -11.55 -1.29 4.05
N LEU A 419 -11.08 -2.31 4.77
CA LEU A 419 -10.73 -2.19 6.19
C LEU A 419 -9.59 -1.19 6.41
N MET A 420 -8.53 -1.23 5.60
CA MET A 420 -7.42 -0.26 5.68
C MET A 420 -7.92 1.17 5.43
N VAL A 421 -8.74 1.37 4.41
CA VAL A 421 -9.31 2.68 4.08
C VAL A 421 -10.20 3.19 5.21
N GLN A 422 -11.01 2.32 5.81
CA GLN A 422 -11.92 2.72 6.89
C GLN A 422 -11.19 3.08 8.18
N VAL A 423 -10.18 2.31 8.58
CA VAL A 423 -9.36 2.62 9.78
C VAL A 423 -8.63 3.96 9.61
N GLY A 424 -8.22 4.29 8.38
CA GLY A 424 -7.57 5.56 8.06
C GLY A 424 -8.49 6.74 7.78
N ALA A 425 -9.79 6.53 7.69
CA ALA A 425 -10.75 7.46 7.07
C ALA A 425 -10.81 8.86 7.70
N GLY A 426 -10.84 8.93 9.03
CA GLY A 426 -11.00 10.22 9.72
C GLY A 426 -9.71 10.98 9.96
N THR A 427 -8.55 10.37 9.72
CA THR A 427 -7.25 10.98 10.09
C THR A 427 -6.58 11.73 8.96
N GLY A 428 -6.85 11.36 7.72
CA GLY A 428 -6.08 11.81 6.56
C GLY A 428 -6.08 13.31 6.35
N ILE A 429 -7.23 13.97 6.53
CA ILE A 429 -7.34 15.41 6.35
C ILE A 429 -6.47 16.19 7.35
N ILE A 430 -6.26 15.68 8.57
CA ILE A 430 -5.40 16.32 9.57
C ILE A 430 -3.96 16.32 9.10
N PHE A 431 -3.49 15.23 8.45
CA PHE A 431 -2.13 15.14 7.91
C PHE A 431 -1.86 16.17 6.82
N LEU A 432 -2.90 16.59 6.09
CA LEU A 432 -2.81 17.69 5.14
C LEU A 432 -2.81 19.05 5.87
N LEU A 433 -3.74 19.25 6.80
CA LEU A 433 -3.95 20.54 7.45
C LEU A 433 -2.85 20.91 8.45
N ARG A 434 -2.23 19.94 9.14
CA ARG A 434 -1.22 20.18 10.18
C ARG A 434 -0.01 21.02 9.74
N TRP A 435 0.26 21.10 8.45
CA TRP A 435 1.34 21.91 7.88
C TRP A 435 0.99 23.39 7.79
N PHE A 436 -0.31 23.72 7.71
CA PHE A 436 -0.80 25.06 7.42
C PHE A 436 -1.69 25.62 8.54
N TRP A 437 -2.54 24.79 9.13
CA TRP A 437 -3.42 25.21 10.22
C TRP A 437 -2.75 25.03 11.57
N MET A 438 -2.17 26.12 12.08
CA MET A 438 -1.34 26.11 13.30
C MET A 438 -2.15 25.86 14.59
N ARG A 439 -3.47 25.87 14.53
CA ARG A 439 -4.32 25.53 15.69
C ARG A 439 -4.33 24.03 15.98
N ILE A 440 -4.06 23.18 14.99
CA ILE A 440 -3.88 21.74 15.16
C ILE A 440 -2.71 21.50 16.13
N ASN A 441 -2.95 20.64 17.11
CA ASN A 441 -1.97 20.27 18.14
C ASN A 441 -1.89 18.74 18.28
N ALA A 442 -1.04 18.26 19.19
CA ALA A 442 -0.83 16.82 19.37
C ALA A 442 -2.11 16.07 19.77
N TRP A 443 -2.98 16.67 20.58
CA TRP A 443 -4.24 16.05 20.98
C TRP A 443 -5.22 15.90 19.83
N THR A 444 -5.22 16.81 18.88
CA THR A 444 -6.02 16.71 17.66
C THR A 444 -5.73 15.41 16.93
N GLU A 445 -4.44 15.08 16.72
CA GLU A 445 -4.03 13.87 16.01
C GLU A 445 -4.31 12.60 16.84
N ILE A 446 -4.04 12.63 18.15
CA ILE A 446 -4.30 11.49 19.05
C ILE A 446 -5.78 11.11 19.03
N VAL A 447 -6.66 12.10 19.27
CA VAL A 447 -8.11 11.88 19.31
C VAL A 447 -8.62 11.38 17.96
N ALA A 448 -8.15 11.96 16.86
CA ALA A 448 -8.54 11.51 15.53
C ALA A 448 -8.21 10.05 15.28
N MET A 449 -6.99 9.61 15.61
CA MET A 449 -6.58 8.21 15.41
C MET A 449 -7.39 7.25 16.29
N ILE A 450 -7.59 7.57 17.56
CA ILE A 450 -8.36 6.73 18.47
C ILE A 450 -9.81 6.63 18.00
N VAL A 451 -10.46 7.77 17.72
CA VAL A 451 -11.88 7.80 17.35
C VAL A 451 -12.09 7.16 15.97
N SER A 452 -11.20 7.38 14.99
CA SER A 452 -11.30 6.73 13.68
C SER A 452 -11.19 5.20 13.79
N PHE A 453 -10.27 4.71 14.59
CA PHE A 453 -10.13 3.28 14.85
C PHE A 453 -11.37 2.69 15.55
N LEU A 454 -11.81 3.33 16.63
CA LEU A 454 -13.00 2.88 17.38
C LEU A 454 -14.27 2.93 16.52
N ALA A 455 -14.43 3.96 15.68
CA ALA A 455 -15.55 4.05 14.75
C ALA A 455 -15.48 2.93 13.67
N ALA A 456 -14.29 2.65 13.15
CA ALA A 456 -14.11 1.54 12.22
C ALA A 456 -14.49 0.20 12.85
N VAL A 457 -14.01 -0.09 14.07
CA VAL A 457 -14.39 -1.29 14.83
C VAL A 457 -15.90 -1.34 15.08
N PHE A 458 -16.50 -0.22 15.50
CA PHE A 458 -17.93 -0.14 15.76
C PHE A 458 -18.76 -0.48 14.52
N PHE A 459 -18.49 0.17 13.38
CA PHE A 459 -19.28 -0.05 12.17
C PHE A 459 -19.02 -1.40 11.49
N GLN A 460 -17.84 -2.01 11.72
CA GLN A 460 -17.54 -3.32 11.13
C GLN A 460 -18.01 -4.50 11.99
N LEU A 461 -17.86 -4.40 13.30
CA LEU A 461 -18.10 -5.54 14.20
C LEU A 461 -19.33 -5.36 15.08
N ILE A 462 -19.58 -4.16 15.62
CA ILE A 462 -20.66 -3.94 16.61
C ILE A 462 -21.97 -3.62 15.91
N TRP A 463 -21.97 -2.73 14.93
CA TRP A 463 -23.19 -2.33 14.22
C TRP A 463 -23.95 -3.51 13.62
N PRO A 464 -23.35 -4.46 12.91
CA PRO A 464 -24.06 -5.63 12.36
C PRO A 464 -24.68 -6.53 13.44
N ALA A 465 -24.14 -6.49 14.66
CA ALA A 465 -24.68 -7.29 15.79
C ALA A 465 -25.86 -6.66 16.51
N ILE A 466 -26.01 -5.33 16.43
CA ILE A 466 -27.02 -4.57 17.19
C ILE A 466 -28.11 -3.93 16.32
N SER A 467 -27.89 -3.82 15.02
CA SER A 467 -28.82 -3.16 14.08
C SER A 467 -29.22 -4.10 12.95
N PRO A 468 -30.52 -4.17 12.62
CA PRO A 468 -31.00 -4.89 11.44
C PRO A 468 -30.69 -4.16 10.13
N VAL A 469 -30.25 -2.89 10.19
CA VAL A 469 -29.93 -2.08 9.02
C VAL A 469 -28.51 -2.38 8.58
N GLU A 470 -28.36 -2.98 7.43
CA GLU A 470 -27.05 -3.22 6.81
C GLU A 470 -26.54 -1.91 6.15
N LEU A 471 -25.44 -1.39 6.67
CA LEU A 471 -24.78 -0.23 6.09
C LEU A 471 -23.84 -0.66 4.97
N LEU A 472 -23.92 0.03 3.84
CA LEU A 472 -22.96 -0.10 2.75
C LEU A 472 -21.58 0.42 3.16
N PHE A 473 -20.53 -0.03 2.48
CA PHE A 473 -19.15 0.38 2.81
C PHE A 473 -18.97 1.91 2.82
N TRP A 474 -19.50 2.61 1.82
CA TRP A 474 -19.38 4.05 1.72
C TRP A 474 -20.15 4.81 2.83
N GLU A 475 -21.25 4.25 3.32
CA GLU A 475 -21.99 4.82 4.46
C GLU A 475 -21.19 4.69 5.75
N LYS A 476 -20.62 3.50 6.00
CA LYS A 476 -19.70 3.28 7.14
C LYS A 476 -18.52 4.23 7.09
N LEU A 477 -17.97 4.48 5.88
CA LEU A 477 -16.87 5.41 5.65
C LEU A 477 -17.27 6.84 6.00
N LEU A 478 -18.41 7.32 5.52
CA LEU A 478 -18.92 8.68 5.81
C LEU A 478 -19.18 8.87 7.30
N TRP A 479 -19.83 7.91 7.95
CA TRP A 479 -20.05 7.98 9.40
C TRP A 479 -18.74 8.01 10.18
N THR A 480 -17.76 7.19 9.80
CA THR A 480 -16.44 7.20 10.42
C THR A 480 -15.76 8.55 10.25
N ILE A 481 -15.80 9.15 9.04
CA ILE A 481 -15.25 10.49 8.79
C ILE A 481 -15.98 11.55 9.61
N ALA A 482 -17.32 11.52 9.63
CA ALA A 482 -18.12 12.52 10.34
C ALA A 482 -17.84 12.50 11.84
N VAL A 483 -17.94 11.33 12.48
CA VAL A 483 -17.69 11.16 13.93
C VAL A 483 -16.26 11.57 14.28
N THR A 484 -15.29 11.13 13.50
CA THR A 484 -13.88 11.49 13.73
C THR A 484 -13.65 12.98 13.55
N THR A 485 -14.30 13.61 12.53
CA THR A 485 -14.15 15.05 12.27
C THR A 485 -14.68 15.88 13.43
N VAL A 486 -15.87 15.55 13.95
CA VAL A 486 -16.42 16.22 15.14
C VAL A 486 -15.47 16.06 16.33
N ALA A 487 -14.97 14.86 16.58
CA ALA A 487 -14.10 14.57 17.71
C ALA A 487 -12.77 15.35 17.64
N TRP A 488 -12.08 15.34 16.48
CA TRP A 488 -10.81 16.06 16.38
C TRP A 488 -10.97 17.58 16.33
N LEU A 489 -12.06 18.11 15.78
CA LEU A 489 -12.38 19.53 15.89
C LEU A 489 -12.61 19.91 17.35
N ALA A 490 -13.42 19.15 18.09
CA ALA A 490 -13.63 19.37 19.52
C ALA A 490 -12.29 19.34 20.27
N ALA A 491 -11.45 18.32 20.05
CA ALA A 491 -10.12 18.25 20.66
C ALA A 491 -9.26 19.46 20.30
N THR A 492 -9.30 19.92 19.05
CA THR A 492 -8.55 21.08 18.59
C THR A 492 -8.93 22.34 19.34
N PHE A 493 -10.21 22.60 19.57
CA PHE A 493 -10.68 23.83 20.19
C PHE A 493 -10.70 23.76 21.72
N LEU A 494 -10.93 22.58 22.30
CA LEU A 494 -10.98 22.40 23.77
C LEU A 494 -9.59 22.28 24.41
N THR A 495 -8.55 21.93 23.62
CA THR A 495 -7.19 21.85 24.14
C THR A 495 -6.38 23.11 23.85
N LYS A 496 -5.28 23.32 24.60
CA LYS A 496 -4.43 24.50 24.44
C LYS A 496 -3.68 24.44 23.09
N PRO A 497 -3.53 25.60 22.40
CA PRO A 497 -2.70 25.68 21.19
C PRO A 497 -1.23 25.43 21.52
N GLU A 498 -0.45 25.12 20.48
CA GLU A 498 1.01 25.04 20.62
C GLU A 498 1.63 26.40 20.97
N LYS A 499 2.78 26.36 21.62
CA LYS A 499 3.51 27.57 22.01
C LYS A 499 3.89 28.40 20.78
N PRO A 500 3.77 29.73 20.84
CA PRO A 500 4.11 30.62 19.72
C PRO A 500 5.53 30.42 19.18
N GLU A 501 6.50 30.13 20.06
CA GLU A 501 7.91 29.88 19.71
C GLU A 501 8.07 28.62 18.84
N VAL A 502 7.36 27.52 19.19
CA VAL A 502 7.36 26.27 18.44
C VAL A 502 6.75 26.48 17.05
N ILE A 503 5.64 27.22 16.99
CA ILE A 503 4.97 27.57 15.74
C ILE A 503 5.90 28.44 14.86
N ALA A 504 6.56 29.43 15.44
CA ALA A 504 7.50 30.31 14.72
C ALA A 504 8.69 29.52 14.17
N HIS A 505 9.28 28.65 15.00
CA HIS A 505 10.35 27.76 14.60
C HIS A 505 9.94 26.83 13.45
N PHE A 506 8.79 26.14 13.57
CA PHE A 506 8.28 25.28 12.52
C PHE A 506 8.03 26.04 11.22
N LYS A 507 7.40 27.22 11.28
CA LYS A 507 7.19 28.08 10.10
C LYS A 507 8.51 28.48 9.42
N SER A 508 9.55 28.79 10.21
CA SER A 508 10.87 29.15 9.67
C SER A 508 11.55 27.99 8.98
N LEU A 509 11.39 26.76 9.45
CA LEU A 509 11.92 25.53 8.81
C LEU A 509 11.21 25.25 7.50
N VAL A 510 9.87 25.20 7.54
CA VAL A 510 9.05 24.75 6.42
C VAL A 510 8.97 25.80 5.31
N ARG A 511 9.05 27.09 5.65
CA ARG A 511 8.92 28.24 4.72
C ARG A 511 7.78 28.07 3.73
N ALA A 512 6.61 27.67 4.24
CA ALA A 512 5.43 27.49 3.42
C ALA A 512 4.87 28.86 3.05
N ASP A 513 5.17 29.31 1.83
CA ASP A 513 4.54 30.50 1.25
C ASP A 513 3.19 30.14 0.65
N GLY A 514 2.14 30.90 0.95
CA GLY A 514 0.80 30.66 0.42
C GLY A 514 0.74 30.72 -1.12
N HIS A 515 1.60 31.53 -1.75
CA HIS A 515 1.72 31.59 -3.21
C HIS A 515 2.28 30.30 -3.79
N ASP A 516 3.30 29.69 -3.17
CA ASP A 516 3.87 28.41 -3.57
C ASP A 516 2.84 27.26 -3.41
N VAL A 517 2.02 27.31 -2.37
CA VAL A 517 0.97 26.32 -2.13
C VAL A 517 -0.14 26.44 -3.18
N GLY A 518 -0.61 27.66 -3.47
CA GLY A 518 -1.61 27.90 -4.52
C GLY A 518 -1.16 27.41 -5.88
N LYS A 519 0.07 27.71 -6.28
CA LYS A 519 0.69 27.17 -7.51
C LYS A 519 0.82 25.64 -7.46
N GLY A 520 1.12 25.06 -6.30
CA GLY A 520 1.19 23.62 -6.09
C GLY A 520 -0.18 22.95 -6.32
N LEU A 521 -1.25 23.52 -5.77
CA LEU A 521 -2.62 23.02 -5.95
C LEU A 521 -3.06 23.10 -7.42
N LEU A 522 -2.75 24.19 -8.11
CA LEU A 522 -3.05 24.32 -9.54
C LEU A 522 -2.33 23.25 -10.38
N LYS A 523 -1.05 23.01 -10.08
CA LYS A 523 -0.27 21.95 -10.75
C LYS A 523 -0.82 20.56 -10.44
N MET A 524 -1.20 20.30 -9.18
CA MET A 524 -1.87 19.07 -8.77
C MET A 524 -3.12 18.83 -9.61
N PHE A 525 -3.99 19.83 -9.74
CA PHE A 525 -5.24 19.73 -10.47
C PHE A 525 -5.00 19.36 -11.95
N PHE A 526 -4.17 20.11 -12.66
CA PHE A 526 -3.88 19.83 -14.07
C PHE A 526 -3.11 18.52 -14.28
N ALA A 527 -2.17 18.18 -13.42
CA ALA A 527 -1.45 16.92 -13.52
C ALA A 527 -2.36 15.71 -13.24
N SER A 528 -3.30 15.82 -12.31
CA SER A 528 -4.28 14.77 -12.04
C SER A 528 -5.18 14.55 -13.27
N ILE A 529 -5.70 15.61 -13.86
CA ILE A 529 -6.50 15.53 -15.09
C ILE A 529 -5.68 14.90 -16.22
N ALA A 530 -4.44 15.32 -16.41
CA ALA A 530 -3.57 14.76 -17.45
C ALA A 530 -3.34 13.26 -17.27
N ILE A 531 -3.08 12.80 -16.03
CA ILE A 531 -2.88 11.36 -15.76
C ILE A 531 -4.18 10.59 -15.94
N PHE A 532 -5.34 11.10 -15.48
CA PHE A 532 -6.64 10.47 -15.73
C PHE A 532 -6.97 10.41 -17.23
N ALA A 533 -6.63 11.45 -17.99
CA ALA A 533 -6.78 11.44 -19.44
C ALA A 533 -5.90 10.39 -20.13
N ILE A 534 -4.65 10.21 -19.66
CA ILE A 534 -3.75 9.14 -20.11
C ILE A 534 -4.36 7.76 -19.79
N MET A 535 -4.86 7.56 -18.58
CA MET A 535 -5.51 6.30 -18.18
C MET A 535 -6.73 6.00 -19.03
N TRP A 536 -7.58 7.00 -19.26
CA TRP A 536 -8.74 6.87 -20.13
C TRP A 536 -8.33 6.58 -21.58
N GLY A 537 -7.30 7.27 -22.09
CA GLY A 537 -6.74 7.05 -23.41
C GLY A 537 -6.20 5.64 -23.60
N ILE A 538 -5.45 5.11 -22.61
CA ILE A 538 -5.00 3.72 -22.62
C ILE A 538 -6.21 2.76 -22.64
N GLY A 539 -7.22 3.02 -21.79
CA GLY A 539 -8.46 2.23 -21.79
C GLY A 539 -9.14 2.21 -23.15
N LYS A 540 -9.20 3.35 -23.85
CA LYS A 540 -9.76 3.44 -25.22
C LYS A 540 -8.91 2.72 -26.26
N LEU A 541 -7.57 2.85 -26.20
CA LEU A 541 -6.67 2.13 -27.11
C LEU A 541 -6.77 0.61 -26.96
N ILE A 542 -7.03 0.13 -25.76
CA ILE A 542 -7.22 -1.30 -25.45
C ILE A 542 -8.54 -1.81 -26.05
N THR A 543 -9.56 -0.96 -26.19
CA THR A 543 -10.89 -1.31 -26.71
C THR A 543 -11.01 -1.14 -28.24
N LEU A 544 -10.02 -0.56 -28.91
CA LEU A 544 -9.89 -0.50 -30.37
C LEU A 544 -9.24 -1.79 -30.89
#